data_da7eaf4c0d7472e9efb4a9adc1ca3564
#
_entry.id   da7eaf4c0d7472e9efb4a9adc1ca3564
#
_cell.length_a   1.000
_cell.length_b   1.000
_cell.length_c   1.000
_cell.angle_alpha   90.00
_cell.angle_beta   90.00
_cell.angle_gamma   90.00
#
_symmetry.space_group_name_H-M   'P 1'
#
loop_
_entity.id
_entity.type
_entity.pdbx_description
1 polymer ?
#
loop_
_entity_poly.entity_id
_entity_poly.type
_entity_poly.pdbx_seq_one_letter_code
_entity_poly.pdbx_strand_id
1 'polypeptide(L)'
;SAASDVYKRQIIKNIKKAEGFGVDMPKGVLIAGVPGCGKSLCAKAAASLFEVPILRLDVGKLMGKYLGESEANLRKAINLAEAISPCVLWVDELEKAFAGMGSDNGHEVTTRLFGTFLTWMQEKTSTTFVVATANDITKLPPELLRKGRFDEIFFVGLPKEDERRKIFEIHISKRRKQDIVGIDVGKLVSKTSGYSGADIEGVVKEAVEYAFTEGADALTTEHILKVINNTNSLSVIMKESLDKMTQEYEKRKLKNAAR
;
A
#
# COMPACT_ATOMS: atom_id res chain seq x y z
N SER A 1 6.81 9.75 -7.47
CA SER A 1 7.78 9.69 -8.57
C SER A 1 9.19 9.57 -8.00
N ALA A 2 10.12 8.89 -8.69
CA ALA A 2 11.49 8.67 -8.21
C ALA A 2 12.20 9.97 -7.74
N ALA A 3 11.94 11.09 -8.38
CA ALA A 3 12.50 12.39 -8.00
C ALA A 3 12.01 12.88 -6.62
N SER A 4 10.71 12.71 -6.31
CA SER A 4 10.15 13.07 -4.99
C SER A 4 10.74 12.18 -3.88
N ASP A 5 10.95 10.91 -4.17
CA ASP A 5 11.49 9.95 -3.20
C ASP A 5 12.97 10.19 -2.92
N VAL A 6 13.75 10.53 -3.96
CA VAL A 6 15.17 10.93 -3.82
C VAL A 6 15.30 12.21 -2.99
N TYR A 7 14.44 13.20 -3.22
CA TYR A 7 14.44 14.45 -2.46
C TYR A 7 14.11 14.21 -0.98
N LYS A 8 13.05 13.45 -0.68
CA LYS A 8 12.68 13.11 0.71
C LYS A 8 13.75 12.29 1.41
N ARG A 9 14.41 11.36 0.69
CA ARG A 9 15.56 10.61 1.20
C ARG A 9 16.71 11.53 1.61
N GLN A 10 17.03 12.55 0.80
CA GLN A 10 18.08 13.51 1.12
C GLN A 10 17.76 14.32 2.38
N ILE A 11 16.51 14.73 2.58
CA ILE A 11 16.08 15.44 3.79
C ILE A 11 16.25 14.54 5.01
N ILE A 12 15.72 13.30 4.95
CA ILE A 12 15.78 12.35 6.08
C ILE A 12 17.24 11.96 6.40
N LYS A 13 18.12 11.81 5.41
CA LYS A 13 19.54 11.52 5.65
C LYS A 13 20.35 12.72 6.19
N ASN A 14 19.88 13.94 5.96
CA ASN A 14 20.60 15.18 6.34
C ASN A 14 19.73 16.09 7.21
N ILE A 15 19.04 15.53 8.20
CA ILE A 15 18.05 16.22 9.04
C ILE A 15 18.58 17.56 9.58
N LYS A 16 19.72 17.55 10.26
CA LYS A 16 20.32 18.78 10.87
C LYS A 16 20.61 19.88 9.84
N LYS A 17 21.05 19.48 8.63
CA LYS A 17 21.30 20.43 7.55
C LYS A 17 20.02 20.97 6.95
N ALA A 18 18.98 20.12 6.82
CA ALA A 18 17.68 20.50 6.33
C ALA A 18 16.97 21.48 7.29
N GLU A 19 16.99 21.19 8.58
CA GLU A 19 16.47 22.08 9.63
C GLU A 19 17.18 23.44 9.64
N GLY A 20 18.52 23.44 9.58
CA GLY A 20 19.31 24.66 9.51
C GLY A 20 19.07 25.48 8.23
N PHE A 21 18.56 24.86 7.15
CA PHE A 21 18.18 25.51 5.91
C PHE A 21 16.71 25.97 5.89
N GLY A 22 15.94 25.67 6.94
CA GLY A 22 14.51 25.99 7.03
C GLY A 22 13.60 25.06 6.23
N VAL A 23 14.04 23.83 5.96
CA VAL A 23 13.23 22.81 5.27
C VAL A 23 12.37 22.06 6.27
N ASP A 24 11.05 22.05 6.05
CA ASP A 24 10.12 21.27 6.86
C ASP A 24 10.37 19.76 6.73
N MET A 25 10.28 19.05 7.85
CA MET A 25 10.40 17.59 7.84
C MET A 25 9.25 16.94 7.10
N PRO A 26 9.52 15.97 6.22
CA PRO A 26 8.47 15.24 5.53
C PRO A 26 7.54 14.55 6.52
N LYS A 27 6.23 14.71 6.34
CA LYS A 27 5.22 14.13 7.23
C LYS A 27 4.85 12.72 6.84
N GLY A 28 4.65 12.49 5.56
CA GLY A 28 4.29 11.18 5.06
C GLY A 28 3.50 11.19 3.76
N VAL A 29 3.11 10.01 3.32
CA VAL A 29 2.33 9.79 2.11
C VAL A 29 1.10 8.92 2.39
N LEU A 30 0.01 9.21 1.69
CA LEU A 30 -1.16 8.35 1.63
C LEU A 30 -1.19 7.65 0.28
N ILE A 31 -1.29 6.33 0.28
CA ILE A 31 -1.35 5.51 -0.93
C ILE A 31 -2.72 4.83 -0.97
N ALA A 32 -3.59 5.33 -1.82
CA ALA A 32 -4.93 4.81 -2.02
C ALA A 32 -5.03 4.05 -3.35
N GLY A 33 -5.97 3.11 -3.46
CA GLY A 33 -6.24 2.46 -4.74
C GLY A 33 -6.57 0.98 -4.66
N VAL A 34 -6.46 0.32 -5.80
CA VAL A 34 -6.95 -1.03 -6.01
C VAL A 34 -6.32 -2.04 -5.05
N PRO A 35 -7.12 -2.94 -4.41
CA PRO A 35 -6.58 -4.03 -3.60
C PRO A 35 -5.63 -4.91 -4.40
N GLY A 36 -4.61 -5.49 -3.73
CA GLY A 36 -3.68 -6.40 -4.38
C GLY A 36 -2.67 -5.77 -5.34
N CYS A 37 -2.62 -4.43 -5.46
CA CYS A 37 -1.70 -3.72 -6.36
C CYS A 37 -0.44 -3.18 -5.66
N GLY A 38 -0.02 -3.78 -4.53
CA GLY A 38 1.28 -3.51 -3.93
C GLY A 38 1.38 -2.30 -3.01
N LYS A 39 0.25 -1.67 -2.59
CA LYS A 39 0.27 -0.50 -1.69
C LYS A 39 1.08 -0.73 -0.42
N SER A 40 0.88 -1.86 0.25
CA SER A 40 1.60 -2.22 1.49
C SER A 40 3.10 -2.48 1.27
N LEU A 41 3.52 -2.80 0.05
CA LEU A 41 4.94 -2.94 -0.30
C LEU A 41 5.65 -1.58 -0.32
N CYS A 42 4.92 -0.50 -0.62
CA CYS A 42 5.49 0.85 -0.65
C CYS A 42 6.03 1.28 0.73
N ALA A 43 5.38 0.88 1.83
CA ALA A 43 5.86 1.18 3.18
C ALA A 43 7.22 0.49 3.46
N LYS A 44 7.33 -0.79 3.08
CA LYS A 44 8.58 -1.56 3.20
C LYS A 44 9.68 -0.99 2.31
N ALA A 45 9.32 -0.60 1.07
CA ALA A 45 10.24 0.03 0.14
C ALA A 45 10.73 1.39 0.66
N ALA A 46 9.85 2.21 1.24
CA ALA A 46 10.23 3.48 1.84
C ALA A 46 11.20 3.29 3.01
N ALA A 47 10.93 2.35 3.93
CA ALA A 47 11.82 2.07 5.05
C ALA A 47 13.20 1.59 4.57
N SER A 48 13.24 0.70 3.58
CA SER A 48 14.48 0.23 2.96
C SER A 48 15.24 1.36 2.25
N LEU A 49 14.53 2.22 1.50
CA LEU A 49 15.11 3.35 0.79
C LEU A 49 15.70 4.39 1.73
N PHE A 50 15.03 4.65 2.85
CA PHE A 50 15.47 5.59 3.88
C PHE A 50 16.50 4.99 4.83
N GLU A 51 16.67 3.66 4.82
CA GLU A 51 17.57 2.91 5.71
C GLU A 51 17.17 3.09 7.19
N VAL A 52 15.86 3.09 7.48
CA VAL A 52 15.30 3.28 8.83
C VAL A 52 14.37 2.11 9.21
N PRO A 53 14.15 1.88 10.51
CA PRO A 53 13.21 0.86 10.95
C PRO A 53 11.78 1.16 10.52
N ILE A 54 10.97 0.09 10.38
CA ILE A 54 9.54 0.18 10.09
C ILE A 54 8.73 -0.29 11.31
N LEU A 55 7.79 0.53 11.71
CA LEU A 55 6.79 0.19 12.72
C LEU A 55 5.43 0.06 12.05
N ARG A 56 4.80 -1.11 12.15
CA ARG A 56 3.46 -1.34 11.59
C ARG A 56 2.39 -1.07 12.64
N LEU A 57 1.49 -0.17 12.31
CA LEU A 57 0.29 0.13 13.07
C LEU A 57 -0.90 -0.59 12.42
N ASP A 58 -1.40 -1.63 13.07
CA ASP A 58 -2.59 -2.36 12.66
C ASP A 58 -3.83 -1.65 13.25
N VAL A 59 -4.54 -0.93 12.40
CA VAL A 59 -5.69 -0.13 12.80
C VAL A 59 -6.82 -1.01 13.37
N GLY A 60 -6.99 -2.23 12.85
CA GLY A 60 -7.98 -3.17 13.37
C GLY A 60 -7.70 -3.61 14.82
N LYS A 61 -6.42 -3.69 15.19
CA LYS A 61 -6.01 -4.03 16.57
C LYS A 61 -6.05 -2.84 17.53
N LEU A 62 -6.08 -1.62 17.00
CA LEU A 62 -6.25 -0.43 17.84
C LEU A 62 -7.65 -0.32 18.42
N MET A 63 -8.66 -0.83 17.69
CA MET A 63 -10.06 -0.78 18.10
C MET A 63 -10.30 -1.77 19.24
N GLY A 64 -10.11 -1.32 20.47
CA GLY A 64 -10.40 -2.09 21.69
C GLY A 64 -11.90 -2.24 21.94
N LYS A 65 -12.25 -3.15 22.86
CA LYS A 65 -13.64 -3.38 23.28
C LYS A 65 -14.18 -2.27 24.18
N TYR A 66 -13.32 -1.47 24.79
CA TYR A 66 -13.69 -0.44 25.79
C TYR A 66 -13.38 0.96 25.28
N LEU A 67 -14.25 1.91 25.65
CA LEU A 67 -14.04 3.34 25.46
C LEU A 67 -12.71 3.76 26.12
N GLY A 68 -11.85 4.46 25.37
CA GLY A 68 -10.54 4.92 25.85
C GLY A 68 -9.37 3.95 25.61
N GLU A 69 -9.59 2.66 25.44
CA GLU A 69 -8.51 1.70 25.18
C GLU A 69 -7.86 1.96 23.79
N SER A 70 -8.68 2.22 22.78
CA SER A 70 -8.24 2.53 21.43
C SER A 70 -7.37 3.79 21.37
N GLU A 71 -7.76 4.84 22.09
CA GLU A 71 -7.00 6.09 22.16
C GLU A 71 -5.67 5.91 22.90
N ALA A 72 -5.68 5.17 24.02
CA ALA A 72 -4.45 4.84 24.73
C ALA A 72 -3.48 4.00 23.89
N ASN A 73 -3.99 3.03 23.12
CA ASN A 73 -3.19 2.21 22.22
C ASN A 73 -2.58 3.04 21.07
N LEU A 74 -3.35 3.97 20.48
CA LEU A 74 -2.85 4.89 19.48
C LEU A 74 -1.73 5.77 20.03
N ARG A 75 -1.94 6.38 21.23
CA ARG A 75 -0.92 7.21 21.88
C ARG A 75 0.36 6.43 22.18
N LYS A 76 0.25 5.17 22.66
CA LYS A 76 1.42 4.29 22.87
C LYS A 76 2.16 4.04 21.56
N ALA A 77 1.46 3.78 20.47
CA ALA A 77 2.07 3.54 19.17
C ALA A 77 2.77 4.79 18.62
N ILE A 78 2.17 5.96 18.78
CA ILE A 78 2.76 7.25 18.41
C ILE A 78 4.04 7.50 19.24
N ASN A 79 3.96 7.38 20.56
CA ASN A 79 5.10 7.59 21.45
C ASN A 79 6.26 6.63 21.12
N LEU A 80 5.96 5.38 20.80
CA LEU A 80 6.96 4.42 20.36
C LEU A 80 7.62 4.86 19.03
N ALA A 81 6.80 5.27 18.04
CA ALA A 81 7.33 5.74 16.76
C ALA A 81 8.23 6.97 16.90
N GLU A 82 7.89 7.89 17.81
CA GLU A 82 8.72 9.06 18.11
C GLU A 82 10.01 8.69 18.83
N ALA A 83 9.94 7.75 19.77
CA ALA A 83 11.10 7.28 20.53
C ALA A 83 12.15 6.58 19.66
N ILE A 84 11.73 5.85 18.60
CA ILE A 84 12.63 5.16 17.66
C ILE A 84 12.94 5.97 16.40
N SER A 85 12.48 7.22 16.34
CA SER A 85 12.70 8.12 15.20
C SER A 85 14.21 8.34 14.95
N PRO A 86 14.71 8.32 13.67
CA PRO A 86 13.91 8.27 12.43
C PRO A 86 13.38 6.88 12.09
N CYS A 87 12.10 6.79 11.74
CA CYS A 87 11.46 5.53 11.37
C CYS A 87 10.33 5.75 10.35
N VAL A 88 9.89 4.67 9.70
CA VAL A 88 8.64 4.65 8.93
C VAL A 88 7.52 4.09 9.81
N LEU A 89 6.47 4.87 10.03
CA LEU A 89 5.23 4.40 10.62
C LEU A 89 4.27 3.98 9.51
N TRP A 90 4.09 2.69 9.35
CA TRP A 90 3.17 2.13 8.36
C TRP A 90 1.78 1.92 8.97
N VAL A 91 0.81 2.66 8.46
CA VAL A 91 -0.62 2.57 8.85
C VAL A 91 -1.38 1.86 7.73
N ASP A 92 -1.69 0.59 7.93
CA ASP A 92 -2.32 -0.25 6.89
C ASP A 92 -3.84 -0.16 6.96
N GLU A 93 -4.48 -0.09 5.78
CA GLU A 93 -5.93 -0.11 5.62
C GLU A 93 -6.65 0.94 6.50
N LEU A 94 -6.21 2.18 6.34
CA LEU A 94 -6.66 3.31 7.16
C LEU A 94 -8.19 3.47 7.18
N GLU A 95 -8.89 3.10 6.09
CA GLU A 95 -10.34 3.13 5.97
C GLU A 95 -11.06 2.18 6.95
N LYS A 96 -10.38 1.14 7.44
CA LYS A 96 -10.98 0.21 8.42
C LYS A 96 -11.28 0.89 9.75
N ALA A 97 -10.52 1.91 10.10
CA ALA A 97 -10.80 2.71 11.29
C ALA A 97 -12.17 3.41 11.21
N PHE A 98 -12.68 3.65 10.00
CA PHE A 98 -13.96 4.32 9.77
C PHE A 98 -15.12 3.37 9.50
N ALA A 99 -14.86 2.07 9.38
CA ALA A 99 -15.89 1.07 9.06
C ALA A 99 -16.99 0.94 10.15
N GLY A 100 -16.73 1.39 11.37
CA GLY A 100 -17.69 1.39 12.48
C GLY A 100 -18.58 2.63 12.56
N MET A 101 -18.50 3.56 11.63
CA MET A 101 -19.22 4.85 11.66
C MET A 101 -20.76 4.74 11.52
N GLY A 102 -21.30 3.55 11.33
CA GLY A 102 -22.76 3.31 11.19
C GLY A 102 -23.50 3.04 12.51
N SER A 103 -22.83 2.92 13.66
CA SER A 103 -23.44 2.72 14.96
C SER A 103 -23.14 3.92 15.88
N ASP A 104 -24.15 4.43 16.61
CA ASP A 104 -24.06 5.66 17.41
C ASP A 104 -22.86 5.68 18.37
N ASN A 105 -22.54 4.59 19.04
CA ASN A 105 -21.40 4.49 19.95
C ASN A 105 -20.04 4.36 19.25
N GLY A 106 -19.98 3.79 18.05
CA GLY A 106 -18.75 3.62 17.27
C GLY A 106 -18.25 4.92 16.62
N HIS A 107 -19.17 5.83 16.31
CA HIS A 107 -18.85 7.11 15.67
C HIS A 107 -18.00 8.03 16.56
N GLU A 108 -18.33 8.14 17.84
CA GLU A 108 -17.63 9.05 18.77
C GLU A 108 -16.19 8.60 19.04
N VAL A 109 -15.98 7.29 19.28
CA VAL A 109 -14.64 6.71 19.52
C VAL A 109 -13.74 6.88 18.30
N THR A 110 -14.26 6.56 17.13
CA THR A 110 -13.54 6.68 15.88
C THR A 110 -13.16 8.14 15.60
N THR A 111 -14.07 9.08 15.80
CA THR A 111 -13.82 10.51 15.59
C THR A 111 -12.74 11.05 16.52
N ARG A 112 -12.74 10.66 17.79
CA ARG A 112 -11.71 11.06 18.76
C ARG A 112 -10.34 10.47 18.44
N LEU A 113 -10.29 9.17 18.14
CA LEU A 113 -9.05 8.48 17.74
C LEU A 113 -8.41 9.18 16.55
N PHE A 114 -9.25 9.51 15.57
CA PHE A 114 -8.80 10.21 14.37
C PHE A 114 -8.39 11.65 14.64
N GLY A 115 -9.13 12.37 15.45
CA GLY A 115 -8.74 13.72 15.89
C GLY A 115 -7.34 13.71 16.49
N THR A 116 -7.05 12.77 17.38
CA THR A 116 -5.72 12.60 17.99
C THR A 116 -4.65 12.31 16.94
N PHE A 117 -4.91 11.38 16.01
CA PHE A 117 -3.95 11.06 14.94
C PHE A 117 -3.69 12.23 13.99
N LEU A 118 -4.75 12.95 13.57
CA LEU A 118 -4.64 14.10 12.68
C LEU A 118 -3.92 15.27 13.32
N THR A 119 -4.19 15.55 14.60
CA THR A 119 -3.49 16.59 15.37
C THR A 119 -2.01 16.24 15.45
N TRP A 120 -1.68 15.00 15.84
CA TRP A 120 -0.29 14.56 15.85
C TRP A 120 0.38 14.69 14.48
N MET A 121 -0.25 14.24 13.39
CA MET A 121 0.28 14.38 12.03
C MET A 121 0.55 15.84 11.64
N GLN A 122 -0.26 16.76 12.12
CA GLN A 122 -0.11 18.18 11.84
C GLN A 122 1.03 18.82 12.65
N GLU A 123 1.14 18.45 13.93
CA GLU A 123 2.01 19.09 14.92
C GLU A 123 3.37 18.40 15.08
N LYS A 124 3.50 17.15 14.62
CA LYS A 124 4.74 16.38 14.81
C LYS A 124 5.96 17.11 14.24
N THR A 125 6.99 17.18 15.05
CA THR A 125 8.33 17.65 14.69
C THR A 125 9.32 16.50 14.53
N SER A 126 8.93 15.29 14.94
CA SER A 126 9.75 14.08 14.83
C SER A 126 9.99 13.68 13.37
N THR A 127 11.11 13.01 13.14
CA THR A 127 11.50 12.46 11.82
C THR A 127 10.81 11.13 11.49
N THR A 128 9.67 10.87 12.14
CA THR A 128 8.79 9.75 11.80
C THR A 128 8.10 10.02 10.47
N PHE A 129 8.33 9.19 9.46
CA PHE A 129 7.68 9.29 8.16
C PHE A 129 6.48 8.34 8.08
N VAL A 130 5.28 8.88 7.88
CA VAL A 130 4.05 8.08 7.85
C VAL A 130 3.77 7.58 6.43
N VAL A 131 3.60 6.28 6.27
CA VAL A 131 3.08 5.67 5.04
C VAL A 131 1.74 5.03 5.36
N ALA A 132 0.66 5.70 5.00
CA ALA A 132 -0.70 5.18 5.15
C ALA A 132 -1.18 4.53 3.85
N THR A 133 -1.91 3.42 3.96
CA THR A 133 -2.55 2.77 2.82
C THR A 133 -4.07 2.78 2.98
N ALA A 134 -4.80 2.86 1.87
CA ALA A 134 -6.25 2.74 1.84
C ALA A 134 -6.72 2.00 0.58
N ASN A 135 -7.70 1.12 0.70
CA ASN A 135 -8.32 0.47 -0.45
C ASN A 135 -9.43 1.34 -1.06
N ASP A 136 -10.04 2.20 -0.26
CA ASP A 136 -11.15 3.04 -0.69
C ASP A 136 -11.03 4.45 -0.09
N ILE A 137 -10.61 5.40 -0.92
CA ILE A 137 -10.44 6.80 -0.51
C ILE A 137 -11.77 7.49 -0.18
N THR A 138 -12.90 6.97 -0.68
CA THR A 138 -14.22 7.57 -0.43
C THR A 138 -14.68 7.38 1.02
N LYS A 139 -14.13 6.37 1.69
CA LYS A 139 -14.39 6.06 3.10
C LYS A 139 -13.54 6.88 4.06
N LEU A 140 -12.57 7.63 3.53
CA LEU A 140 -11.70 8.46 4.36
C LEU A 140 -12.35 9.84 4.58
N PRO A 141 -12.30 10.39 5.81
CA PRO A 141 -12.75 11.75 6.08
C PRO A 141 -12.01 12.77 5.19
N PRO A 142 -12.73 13.78 4.67
CA PRO A 142 -12.12 14.83 3.83
C PRO A 142 -10.95 15.55 4.52
N GLU A 143 -10.97 15.60 5.85
CA GLU A 143 -9.92 16.20 6.67
C GLU A 143 -8.55 15.56 6.43
N LEU A 144 -8.49 14.23 6.25
CA LEU A 144 -7.25 13.51 5.94
C LEU A 144 -6.61 13.93 4.63
N LEU A 145 -7.43 14.34 3.67
CA LEU A 145 -7.01 14.68 2.33
C LEU A 145 -6.59 16.15 2.19
N ARG A 146 -6.72 16.95 3.26
CA ARG A 146 -6.29 18.35 3.26
C ARG A 146 -4.76 18.46 3.30
N LYS A 147 -4.22 19.47 2.61
CA LYS A 147 -2.80 19.80 2.66
C LYS A 147 -2.31 20.02 4.10
N GLY A 148 -1.07 19.66 4.36
CA GLY A 148 -0.41 19.83 5.66
C GLY A 148 -0.47 18.61 6.59
N ARG A 149 -1.11 17.50 6.18
CA ARG A 149 -1.13 16.21 6.90
C ARG A 149 -0.29 15.18 6.20
N PHE A 150 -0.63 14.84 4.96
CA PHE A 150 0.24 14.10 4.07
C PHE A 150 0.90 15.04 3.08
N ASP A 151 2.16 14.83 2.78
CA ASP A 151 2.87 15.62 1.78
C ASP A 151 2.33 15.34 0.39
N GLU A 152 1.96 14.07 0.15
CA GLU A 152 1.46 13.60 -1.13
C GLU A 152 0.42 12.50 -0.93
N ILE A 153 -0.53 12.44 -1.88
CA ILE A 153 -1.52 11.39 -1.98
C ILE A 153 -1.37 10.74 -3.35
N PHE A 154 -1.10 9.43 -3.34
CA PHE A 154 -0.93 8.65 -4.56
C PHE A 154 -2.10 7.70 -4.77
N PHE A 155 -2.47 7.51 -6.03
CA PHE A 155 -3.38 6.46 -6.45
C PHE A 155 -2.63 5.33 -7.15
N VAL A 156 -2.93 4.09 -6.76
CA VAL A 156 -2.41 2.87 -7.38
C VAL A 156 -3.55 2.15 -8.06
N GLY A 157 -3.55 2.18 -9.37
CA GLY A 157 -4.50 1.44 -10.20
C GLY A 157 -4.07 0.00 -10.47
N LEU A 158 -4.79 -0.66 -11.38
CA LEU A 158 -4.37 -1.95 -11.91
C LEU A 158 -3.06 -1.81 -12.69
N PRO A 159 -2.18 -2.81 -12.66
CA PRO A 159 -0.89 -2.75 -13.34
C PRO A 159 -1.06 -2.74 -14.87
N LYS A 160 -0.27 -1.90 -15.53
CA LYS A 160 -0.14 -1.83 -16.99
C LYS A 160 0.58 -3.07 -17.51
N GLU A 161 0.65 -3.20 -18.81
CA GLU A 161 1.24 -4.37 -19.48
C GLU A 161 2.70 -4.60 -19.07
N ASP A 162 3.52 -3.56 -19.09
CA ASP A 162 4.93 -3.59 -18.69
C ASP A 162 5.12 -3.90 -17.20
N GLU A 163 4.20 -3.44 -16.36
CA GLU A 163 4.18 -3.72 -14.92
C GLU A 163 3.78 -5.18 -14.67
N ARG A 164 2.73 -5.70 -15.35
CA ARG A 164 2.36 -7.11 -15.24
C ARG A 164 3.50 -8.03 -15.65
N ARG A 165 4.24 -7.68 -16.71
CA ARG A 165 5.44 -8.41 -17.12
C ARG A 165 6.44 -8.55 -15.98
N LYS A 166 6.79 -7.44 -15.34
CA LYS A 166 7.72 -7.43 -14.20
C LYS A 166 7.18 -8.22 -13.00
N ILE A 167 5.87 -8.14 -12.74
CA ILE A 167 5.24 -8.90 -11.65
C ILE A 167 5.34 -10.40 -11.91
N PHE A 168 5.07 -10.88 -13.13
CA PHE A 168 5.29 -12.28 -13.50
C PHE A 168 6.75 -12.69 -13.33
N GLU A 169 7.70 -11.93 -13.87
CA GLU A 169 9.13 -12.19 -13.74
C GLU A 169 9.58 -12.32 -12.29
N ILE A 170 9.11 -11.43 -11.42
CA ILE A 170 9.41 -11.45 -9.99
C ILE A 170 8.87 -12.72 -9.33
N HIS A 171 7.58 -13.04 -9.55
CA HIS A 171 6.94 -14.15 -8.84
C HIS A 171 7.40 -15.51 -9.38
N ILE A 172 7.69 -15.64 -10.68
CA ILE A 172 8.29 -16.84 -11.27
C ILE A 172 9.71 -17.01 -10.72
N SER A 173 10.55 -15.97 -10.77
CA SER A 173 11.93 -16.03 -10.29
C SER A 173 12.02 -16.35 -8.80
N LYS A 174 11.07 -15.88 -8.01
CA LYS A 174 11.02 -16.14 -6.56
C LYS A 174 10.79 -17.63 -6.24
N ARG A 175 10.07 -18.36 -7.10
CA ARG A 175 9.66 -19.76 -6.88
C ARG A 175 10.45 -20.76 -7.71
N ARG A 176 10.68 -20.44 -8.97
CA ARG A 176 11.29 -21.31 -10.00
C ARG A 176 12.22 -20.50 -10.89
N LYS A 177 13.28 -19.92 -10.31
CA LYS A 177 14.23 -19.03 -10.98
C LYS A 177 14.86 -19.65 -12.24
N GLN A 178 15.13 -20.95 -12.18
CA GLN A 178 15.75 -21.68 -13.30
C GLN A 178 14.82 -21.82 -14.51
N ASP A 179 13.49 -21.79 -14.31
CA ASP A 179 12.51 -22.07 -15.38
C ASP A 179 12.11 -20.82 -16.16
N ILE A 180 12.46 -19.62 -15.66
CA ILE A 180 12.01 -18.34 -16.24
C ILE A 180 12.41 -18.16 -17.71
N VAL A 181 13.56 -18.71 -18.09
CA VAL A 181 14.08 -18.59 -19.48
C VAL A 181 13.20 -19.35 -20.48
N GLY A 182 12.55 -20.44 -20.03
CA GLY A 182 11.64 -21.25 -20.86
C GLY A 182 10.18 -20.76 -20.88
N ILE A 183 9.85 -19.68 -20.13
CA ILE A 183 8.48 -19.19 -19.98
C ILE A 183 8.25 -17.97 -20.89
N ASP A 184 7.27 -18.05 -21.78
CA ASP A 184 6.82 -16.91 -22.59
C ASP A 184 5.96 -15.94 -21.76
N VAL A 185 6.63 -15.02 -21.06
CA VAL A 185 5.97 -14.00 -20.25
C VAL A 185 5.08 -13.07 -21.09
N GLY A 186 5.44 -12.84 -22.37
CA GLY A 186 4.62 -12.03 -23.28
C GLY A 186 3.23 -12.64 -23.49
N LYS A 187 3.16 -13.96 -23.70
CA LYS A 187 1.92 -14.70 -23.86
C LYS A 187 1.07 -14.64 -22.58
N LEU A 188 1.68 -14.71 -21.39
CA LEU A 188 0.98 -14.58 -20.10
C LEU A 188 0.37 -13.19 -19.94
N VAL A 189 1.15 -12.16 -20.23
CA VAL A 189 0.75 -10.74 -20.11
C VAL A 189 -0.42 -10.41 -21.01
N SER A 190 -0.44 -10.93 -22.25
CA SER A 190 -1.54 -10.71 -23.21
C SER A 190 -2.88 -11.30 -22.72
N LYS A 191 -2.85 -12.34 -21.88
CA LYS A 191 -4.02 -13.04 -21.34
C LYS A 191 -4.49 -12.52 -19.96
N THR A 192 -3.73 -11.61 -19.34
CA THR A 192 -3.99 -11.15 -17.97
C THR A 192 -4.33 -9.67 -17.89
N SER A 193 -5.01 -9.12 -18.90
CA SER A 193 -5.57 -7.76 -18.80
C SER A 193 -6.53 -7.67 -17.63
N GLY A 194 -6.41 -6.61 -16.81
CA GLY A 194 -7.27 -6.40 -15.64
C GLY A 194 -6.89 -7.23 -14.40
N TYR A 195 -5.79 -7.98 -14.42
CA TYR A 195 -5.27 -8.67 -13.23
C TYR A 195 -4.54 -7.69 -12.31
N SER A 196 -4.75 -7.85 -11.00
CA SER A 196 -3.94 -7.20 -9.98
C SER A 196 -2.61 -7.93 -9.77
N GLY A 197 -1.69 -7.32 -9.02
CA GLY A 197 -0.45 -8.00 -8.64
C GLY A 197 -0.70 -9.27 -7.79
N ALA A 198 -1.72 -9.24 -6.94
CA ALA A 198 -2.12 -10.40 -6.14
C ALA A 198 -2.70 -11.53 -6.99
N ASP A 199 -3.49 -11.21 -8.03
CA ASP A 199 -3.99 -12.22 -8.98
C ASP A 199 -2.84 -12.92 -9.68
N ILE A 200 -1.84 -12.17 -10.17
CA ILE A 200 -0.65 -12.73 -10.82
C ILE A 200 0.17 -13.58 -9.85
N GLU A 201 0.35 -13.13 -8.61
CA GLU A 201 1.02 -13.94 -7.58
C GLU A 201 0.28 -15.25 -7.31
N GLY A 202 -1.05 -15.20 -7.20
CA GLY A 202 -1.91 -16.36 -7.00
C GLY A 202 -1.79 -17.36 -8.15
N VAL A 203 -1.90 -16.87 -9.38
CA VAL A 203 -1.75 -17.69 -10.61
C VAL A 203 -0.39 -18.40 -10.67
N VAL A 204 0.69 -17.68 -10.41
CA VAL A 204 2.04 -18.29 -10.44
C VAL A 204 2.19 -19.31 -9.33
N LYS A 205 1.65 -19.04 -8.13
CA LYS A 205 1.68 -19.99 -7.01
C LYS A 205 0.94 -21.28 -7.36
N GLU A 206 -0.29 -21.17 -7.82
CA GLU A 206 -1.13 -22.31 -8.19
C GLU A 206 -0.54 -23.10 -9.36
N ALA A 207 0.04 -22.43 -10.35
CA ALA A 207 0.71 -23.10 -11.47
C ALA A 207 1.93 -23.93 -11.02
N VAL A 208 2.69 -23.45 -10.04
CA VAL A 208 3.79 -24.20 -9.45
C VAL A 208 3.28 -25.45 -8.70
N GLU A 209 2.21 -25.29 -7.92
CA GLU A 209 1.56 -26.41 -7.21
C GLU A 209 1.00 -27.43 -8.20
N TYR A 210 0.39 -26.97 -9.29
CA TYR A 210 -0.14 -27.80 -10.36
C TYR A 210 0.98 -28.58 -11.07
N ALA A 211 2.06 -27.93 -11.52
CA ALA A 211 3.20 -28.57 -12.14
C ALA A 211 3.83 -29.64 -11.24
N PHE A 212 3.94 -29.37 -9.95
CA PHE A 212 4.44 -30.33 -8.96
C PHE A 212 3.54 -31.56 -8.84
N THR A 213 2.22 -31.37 -8.79
CA THR A 213 1.25 -32.50 -8.66
C THR A 213 1.18 -33.36 -9.92
N GLU A 214 1.47 -32.81 -11.08
CA GLU A 214 1.59 -33.56 -12.34
C GLU A 214 2.94 -34.28 -12.47
N GLY A 215 3.89 -34.10 -11.54
CA GLY A 215 5.21 -34.70 -11.59
C GLY A 215 6.13 -34.05 -12.65
N ALA A 216 5.87 -32.78 -13.03
CA ALA A 216 6.67 -32.09 -14.01
C ALA A 216 8.02 -31.63 -13.41
N ASP A 217 9.11 -31.80 -14.18
CA ASP A 217 10.46 -31.37 -13.77
C ASP A 217 10.61 -29.83 -13.77
N ALA A 218 9.84 -29.14 -14.60
CA ALA A 218 9.91 -27.69 -14.79
C ALA A 218 8.54 -27.02 -14.88
N LEU A 219 8.47 -25.77 -14.43
CA LEU A 219 7.32 -24.90 -14.67
C LEU A 219 7.33 -24.43 -16.13
N THR A 220 6.23 -24.59 -16.84
CA THR A 220 6.09 -24.20 -18.23
C THR A 220 5.07 -23.08 -18.43
N THR A 221 5.08 -22.43 -19.59
CA THR A 221 4.06 -21.45 -19.97
C THR A 221 2.66 -22.06 -19.94
N GLU A 222 2.50 -23.30 -20.36
CA GLU A 222 1.19 -23.97 -20.43
C GLU A 222 0.61 -24.25 -19.04
N HIS A 223 1.43 -24.58 -18.05
CA HIS A 223 0.97 -24.72 -16.66
C HIS A 223 0.34 -23.41 -16.16
N ILE A 224 0.98 -22.28 -16.42
CA ILE A 224 0.49 -20.97 -15.98
C ILE A 224 -0.76 -20.56 -16.77
N LEU A 225 -0.80 -20.79 -18.09
CA LEU A 225 -1.97 -20.50 -18.92
C LEU A 225 -3.20 -21.30 -18.50
N LYS A 226 -3.02 -22.55 -18.09
CA LYS A 226 -4.13 -23.39 -17.60
C LYS A 226 -4.77 -22.77 -16.37
N VAL A 227 -3.99 -22.25 -15.45
CA VAL A 227 -4.49 -21.55 -14.26
C VAL A 227 -5.15 -20.21 -14.64
N ILE A 228 -4.53 -19.42 -15.53
CA ILE A 228 -5.11 -18.15 -16.01
C ILE A 228 -6.51 -18.36 -16.58
N ASN A 229 -6.69 -19.41 -17.40
CA ASN A 229 -7.99 -19.70 -18.03
C ASN A 229 -9.10 -20.06 -17.01
N ASN A 230 -8.72 -20.50 -15.82
CA ASN A 230 -9.65 -20.86 -14.74
C ASN A 230 -9.79 -19.77 -13.66
N THR A 231 -9.06 -18.65 -13.79
CA THR A 231 -9.04 -17.57 -12.80
C THR A 231 -9.77 -16.33 -13.31
N ASN A 232 -10.74 -15.87 -12.55
CA ASN A 232 -11.38 -14.57 -12.81
C ASN A 232 -10.51 -13.43 -12.28
N SER A 233 -10.27 -12.42 -13.11
CA SER A 233 -9.49 -11.24 -12.70
C SER A 233 -10.27 -10.38 -11.70
N LEU A 234 -9.54 -9.64 -10.87
CA LEU A 234 -10.12 -8.67 -9.94
C LEU A 234 -10.99 -7.64 -10.67
N SER A 235 -10.62 -7.25 -11.89
CA SER A 235 -11.40 -6.29 -12.70
C SER A 235 -12.76 -6.81 -13.10
N VAL A 236 -12.94 -8.12 -13.25
CA VAL A 236 -14.25 -8.73 -13.50
C VAL A 236 -15.07 -8.79 -12.21
N ILE A 237 -14.44 -9.24 -11.12
CA ILE A 237 -15.11 -9.44 -9.82
C ILE A 237 -15.56 -8.11 -9.21
N MET A 238 -14.77 -7.05 -9.35
CA MET A 238 -14.97 -5.75 -8.67
C MET A 238 -15.23 -4.60 -9.65
N LYS A 239 -15.76 -4.87 -10.83
CA LYS A 239 -15.91 -3.88 -11.92
C LYS A 239 -16.50 -2.55 -11.45
N GLU A 240 -17.69 -2.58 -10.83
CA GLU A 240 -18.39 -1.37 -10.38
C GLU A 240 -17.57 -0.58 -9.33
N SER A 241 -16.90 -1.29 -8.42
CA SER A 241 -16.07 -0.65 -7.41
C SER A 241 -14.84 0.01 -8.02
N LEU A 242 -14.21 -0.63 -9.01
CA LEU A 242 -13.05 -0.10 -9.72
C LEU A 242 -13.40 1.14 -10.54
N ASP A 243 -14.56 1.12 -11.22
CA ASP A 243 -15.06 2.27 -11.98
C ASP A 243 -15.29 3.48 -11.06
N LYS A 244 -15.95 3.27 -9.91
CA LYS A 244 -16.14 4.32 -8.89
C LYS A 244 -14.82 4.87 -8.35
N MET A 245 -13.85 3.99 -8.02
CA MET A 245 -12.53 4.41 -7.54
C MET A 245 -11.80 5.25 -8.59
N THR A 246 -11.84 4.84 -9.85
CA THR A 246 -11.18 5.57 -10.95
C THR A 246 -11.80 6.94 -11.15
N GLN A 247 -13.13 7.06 -11.14
CA GLN A 247 -13.85 8.33 -11.23
C GLN A 247 -13.48 9.28 -10.08
N GLU A 248 -13.46 8.78 -8.84
CA GLU A 248 -13.05 9.60 -7.68
C GLU A 248 -11.57 10.02 -7.75
N TYR A 249 -10.70 9.16 -8.24
CA TYR A 249 -9.30 9.49 -8.48
C TYR A 249 -9.16 10.65 -9.49
N GLU A 250 -9.84 10.59 -10.63
CA GLU A 250 -9.83 11.62 -11.66
C GLU A 250 -10.41 12.94 -11.15
N LYS A 251 -11.56 12.88 -10.48
CA LYS A 251 -12.22 14.04 -9.88
C LYS A 251 -11.33 14.78 -8.89
N ARG A 252 -10.56 14.06 -8.08
CA ARG A 252 -9.66 14.64 -7.06
C ARG A 252 -8.28 15.00 -7.61
N LYS A 253 -7.97 14.69 -8.88
CA LYS A 253 -6.67 14.96 -9.53
C LYS A 253 -5.49 14.41 -8.72
N LEU A 254 -5.62 13.21 -8.18
CA LEU A 254 -4.56 12.58 -7.39
C LEU A 254 -3.37 12.20 -8.29
N LYS A 255 -2.17 12.15 -7.73
CA LYS A 255 -1.00 11.70 -8.46
C LYS A 255 -1.03 10.19 -8.68
N ASN A 256 -0.77 9.74 -9.90
CA ASN A 256 -0.61 8.30 -10.16
C ASN A 256 0.75 7.83 -9.62
N ALA A 257 0.75 6.73 -8.88
CA ALA A 257 1.98 6.13 -8.37
C ALA A 257 2.78 5.44 -9.47
N ALA A 258 2.10 4.93 -10.49
CA ALA A 258 2.71 4.31 -11.66
C ALA A 258 3.10 5.39 -12.69
N ARG A 259 4.39 5.71 -12.78
CA ARG A 259 5.01 6.46 -13.86
C ARG A 259 6.23 5.75 -14.35
#